data_a004d84f1d6695bc134ed738e2c16844
#
_entry.id   a004d84f1d6695bc134ed738e2c16844
#
_cell.length_a   1.000
_cell.length_b   1.000
_cell.length_c   1.000
_cell.angle_alpha   90.00
_cell.angle_beta   90.00
_cell.angle_gamma   90.00
#
_symmetry.space_group_name_H-M   'P 1'
#
loop_
_entity.id
_entity.type
_entity.pdbx_description
1 polymer ?
#
loop_
_entity_poly.entity_id
_entity_poly.type
_entity_poly.pdbx_seq_one_letter_code
_entity_poly.pdbx_strand_id
1 'polypeptide(L)'
;MTRDRLFLFDTTLRDGQQTQGVQFSTPEKAQIARALDTLGVDYIEGGWPGANPTDSDFFAAPPATKATLTAFGMTRRVGRSAENDDVLAAVLNANTPAVCLVGKTHDFHVATALGVTLEENREAIAASIRHLVAKGRESLFDAEHFFDGYRSNRVYALSCLRAALDAGARWIVLCDTNGGTLPAEVGRVTAEVIAAGIPGDRLGIHCHDDTGNAVANSLAAVEAGARQIQGTLNGLGERCGNANLTTLIPTLLLKEPYASRFENKGLAAFYGANHLKRGGVKNLKGFFAGFAIDGD
;
A
#
# COMPACT_ATOMS: atom_id res chain seq x y z
N MET A 1 -10.10 -18.67 -3.83
CA MET A 1 -10.35 -17.22 -3.89
C MET A 1 -10.65 -16.86 -5.33
N THR A 2 -11.74 -16.17 -5.61
CA THR A 2 -12.05 -15.73 -6.97
C THR A 2 -10.98 -14.73 -7.41
N ARG A 3 -10.40 -14.89 -8.59
CA ARG A 3 -9.32 -14.04 -9.16
C ARG A 3 -9.71 -12.56 -9.29
N ASP A 4 -10.95 -12.22 -9.03
CA ASP A 4 -11.53 -10.89 -9.26
C ASP A 4 -11.78 -10.08 -7.98
N ARG A 5 -11.45 -10.63 -6.79
CA ARG A 5 -11.63 -9.93 -5.51
C ARG A 5 -10.70 -8.72 -5.40
N LEU A 6 -11.24 -7.62 -4.87
CA LEU A 6 -10.48 -6.43 -4.51
C LEU A 6 -10.01 -6.53 -3.04
N PHE A 7 -8.78 -6.08 -2.81
CA PHE A 7 -8.13 -6.06 -1.51
C PHE A 7 -7.83 -4.63 -1.10
N LEU A 8 -8.05 -4.31 0.18
CA LEU A 8 -7.68 -3.01 0.77
C LEU A 8 -6.46 -3.16 1.65
N PHE A 9 -5.51 -2.26 1.43
CA PHE A 9 -4.31 -2.10 2.23
C PHE A 9 -4.33 -0.71 2.87
N ASP A 10 -4.41 -0.65 4.20
CA ASP A 10 -4.37 0.61 4.93
C ASP A 10 -2.95 0.94 5.36
N THR A 11 -2.49 2.14 5.05
CA THR A 11 -1.19 2.67 5.45
C THR A 11 -1.29 3.90 6.37
N THR A 12 -2.41 4.08 7.06
CA THR A 12 -2.63 5.21 7.98
C THR A 12 -1.55 5.29 9.05
N LEU A 13 -1.15 4.14 9.62
CA LEU A 13 -0.17 4.07 10.71
C LEU A 13 1.28 4.24 10.25
N ARG A 14 1.56 4.25 8.95
CA ARG A 14 2.90 4.51 8.41
C ARG A 14 2.91 5.76 7.56
N ASP A 15 2.30 5.76 6.38
CA ASP A 15 2.28 6.89 5.45
C ASP A 15 1.39 8.04 5.97
N GLY A 16 0.24 7.69 6.54
CA GLY A 16 -0.64 8.67 7.16
C GLY A 16 0.03 9.44 8.29
N GLN A 17 0.98 8.83 9.01
CA GLN A 17 1.76 9.49 10.07
C GLN A 17 2.79 10.51 9.52
N GLN A 18 3.05 10.51 8.22
CA GLN A 18 3.90 11.51 7.58
C GLN A 18 3.18 12.87 7.34
N THR A 19 1.88 12.94 7.64
CA THR A 19 1.15 14.21 7.65
C THR A 19 1.77 15.17 8.65
N GLN A 20 2.00 16.42 8.24
CA GLN A 20 2.57 17.42 9.14
C GLN A 20 1.68 17.62 10.37
N GLY A 21 2.26 17.50 11.57
CA GLY A 21 1.55 17.65 12.84
C GLY A 21 0.80 16.39 13.32
N VAL A 22 0.82 15.31 12.55
CA VAL A 22 0.25 14.02 12.98
C VAL A 22 1.36 13.14 13.57
N GLN A 23 1.17 12.70 14.79
CA GLN A 23 2.09 11.81 15.48
C GLN A 23 1.30 10.87 16.40
N PHE A 24 1.27 9.59 16.06
CA PHE A 24 0.59 8.59 16.88
C PHE A 24 1.54 7.99 17.91
N SER A 25 1.10 7.91 19.15
CA SER A 25 1.75 7.10 20.18
C SER A 25 1.50 5.60 19.94
N THR A 26 2.30 4.73 20.55
CA THR A 26 2.13 3.27 20.47
C THR A 26 0.71 2.80 20.87
N PRO A 27 0.08 3.31 21.96
CA PRO A 27 -1.30 2.97 22.29
C PRO A 27 -2.32 3.41 21.25
N GLU A 28 -2.17 4.61 20.67
CA GLU A 28 -3.05 5.10 19.60
C GLU A 28 -2.92 4.25 18.34
N LYS A 29 -1.69 3.89 17.94
CA LYS A 29 -1.48 2.96 16.83
C LYS A 29 -2.21 1.64 17.05
N ALA A 30 -2.14 1.08 18.26
CA ALA A 30 -2.84 -0.15 18.60
C ALA A 30 -4.38 0.02 18.57
N GLN A 31 -4.90 1.17 18.97
CA GLN A 31 -6.33 1.49 18.91
C GLN A 31 -6.80 1.64 17.44
N ILE A 32 -6.05 2.38 16.63
CA ILE A 32 -6.34 2.58 15.20
C ILE A 32 -6.28 1.23 14.46
N ALA A 33 -5.28 0.39 14.73
CA ALA A 33 -5.18 -0.93 14.12
C ALA A 33 -6.42 -1.80 14.41
N ARG A 34 -6.92 -1.80 15.66
CA ARG A 34 -8.17 -2.51 16.00
C ARG A 34 -9.40 -1.93 15.29
N ALA A 35 -9.45 -0.61 15.12
CA ALA A 35 -10.53 0.04 14.39
C ALA A 35 -10.50 -0.33 12.90
N LEU A 36 -9.33 -0.32 12.27
CA LEU A 36 -9.11 -0.76 10.90
C LEU A 36 -9.48 -2.24 10.68
N ASP A 37 -9.11 -3.11 11.62
CA ASP A 37 -9.51 -4.52 11.61
C ASP A 37 -11.03 -4.69 11.69
N THR A 38 -11.69 -3.89 12.53
CA THR A 38 -13.16 -3.86 12.64
C THR A 38 -13.80 -3.33 11.34
N LEU A 39 -13.19 -2.34 10.71
CA LEU A 39 -13.59 -1.81 9.41
C LEU A 39 -13.49 -2.86 8.30
N GLY A 40 -12.63 -3.87 8.48
CA GLY A 40 -12.50 -5.02 7.58
C GLY A 40 -11.56 -4.77 6.40
N VAL A 41 -10.51 -3.99 6.59
CA VAL A 41 -9.39 -3.94 5.64
C VAL A 41 -8.65 -5.28 5.60
N ASP A 42 -7.99 -5.59 4.49
CA ASP A 42 -7.27 -6.86 4.33
C ASP A 42 -5.86 -6.78 4.93
N TYR A 43 -5.22 -5.62 4.85
CA TYR A 43 -3.87 -5.36 5.34
C TYR A 43 -3.82 -4.08 6.16
N ILE A 44 -2.98 -4.08 7.20
CA ILE A 44 -2.67 -2.90 8.01
C ILE A 44 -1.16 -2.72 8.06
N GLU A 45 -0.65 -1.65 7.48
CA GLU A 45 0.76 -1.30 7.55
C GLU A 45 1.05 -0.55 8.85
N GLY A 46 1.66 -1.26 9.79
CA GLY A 46 1.81 -0.79 11.16
C GLY A 46 2.90 0.25 11.38
N GLY A 47 3.86 0.40 10.46
CA GLY A 47 4.99 1.32 10.60
C GLY A 47 6.28 0.77 10.03
N TRP A 48 7.37 1.50 10.25
CA TRP A 48 8.73 1.12 9.84
C TRP A 48 9.57 0.75 11.07
N PRO A 49 9.65 -0.55 11.42
CA PRO A 49 10.45 -1.01 12.56
C PRO A 49 11.94 -0.68 12.34
N GLY A 50 12.57 -0.17 13.38
CA GLY A 50 13.96 0.29 13.34
C GLY A 50 14.17 1.72 12.82
N ALA A 51 13.16 2.36 12.20
CA ALA A 51 13.27 3.76 11.77
C ALA A 51 13.03 4.74 12.93
N ASN A 52 12.13 4.39 13.84
CA ASN A 52 11.84 5.19 15.04
C ASN A 52 11.41 4.29 16.22
N PRO A 53 11.51 4.78 17.47
CA PRO A 53 11.15 4.00 18.66
C PRO A 53 9.67 3.60 18.68
N THR A 54 8.75 4.51 18.35
CA THR A 54 7.29 4.25 18.38
C THR A 54 6.88 3.07 17.52
N ASP A 55 7.42 2.98 16.31
CA ASP A 55 7.14 1.87 15.39
C ASP A 55 7.75 0.57 15.91
N SER A 56 8.98 0.62 16.45
CA SER A 56 9.61 -0.54 17.07
C SER A 56 8.82 -1.05 18.27
N ASP A 57 8.35 -0.17 19.15
CA ASP A 57 7.53 -0.50 20.31
C ASP A 57 6.14 -1.06 19.90
N PHE A 58 5.54 -0.52 18.84
CA PHE A 58 4.29 -1.06 18.30
C PHE A 58 4.45 -2.53 17.86
N PHE A 59 5.52 -2.86 17.15
CA PHE A 59 5.77 -4.23 16.71
C PHE A 59 6.27 -5.16 17.83
N ALA A 60 6.77 -4.64 18.94
CA ALA A 60 7.11 -5.45 20.11
C ALA A 60 5.87 -6.07 20.78
N ALA A 61 4.71 -5.40 20.71
CA ALA A 61 3.45 -5.90 21.28
C ALA A 61 2.23 -5.49 20.40
N PRO A 62 2.16 -5.95 19.15
CA PRO A 62 1.09 -5.54 18.25
C PRO A 62 -0.26 -6.11 18.68
N PRO A 63 -1.37 -5.42 18.40
CA PRO A 63 -2.70 -5.96 18.67
C PRO A 63 -2.97 -7.18 17.79
N ALA A 64 -3.74 -8.12 18.32
CA ALA A 64 -4.27 -9.21 17.48
C ALA A 64 -5.30 -8.65 16.50
N THR A 65 -5.13 -8.92 15.22
CA THR A 65 -6.02 -8.51 14.13
C THR A 65 -6.32 -9.69 13.20
N LYS A 66 -7.47 -9.64 12.52
CA LYS A 66 -7.79 -10.56 11.40
C LYS A 66 -7.14 -10.08 10.11
N ALA A 67 -7.02 -8.74 9.97
CA ALA A 67 -6.27 -8.12 8.90
C ALA A 67 -4.79 -8.53 9.00
N THR A 68 -4.15 -8.70 7.87
CA THR A 68 -2.73 -9.05 7.81
C THR A 68 -1.88 -7.84 8.22
N LEU A 69 -1.30 -7.91 9.42
CA LEU A 69 -0.37 -6.87 9.88
C LEU A 69 0.90 -6.92 9.04
N THR A 70 1.33 -5.75 8.56
CA THR A 70 2.45 -5.59 7.62
C THR A 70 3.48 -4.63 8.22
N ALA A 71 4.75 -5.03 8.21
CA ALA A 71 5.88 -4.15 8.48
C ALA A 71 6.35 -3.50 7.18
N PHE A 72 6.68 -2.22 7.23
CA PHE A 72 7.25 -1.49 6.10
C PHE A 72 8.77 -1.36 6.23
N GLY A 73 9.46 -1.36 5.10
CA GLY A 73 10.88 -1.09 5.02
C GLY A 73 11.30 -0.77 3.59
N MET A 74 12.59 -0.72 3.35
CA MET A 74 13.11 -0.56 1.99
C MET A 74 13.96 -1.78 1.59
N THR A 75 14.17 -1.91 0.29
CA THR A 75 15.09 -2.93 -0.24
C THR A 75 16.48 -2.78 0.36
N ARG A 76 17.23 -3.89 0.43
CA ARG A 76 18.59 -3.91 0.99
C ARG A 76 19.47 -2.82 0.38
N ARG A 77 20.42 -2.33 1.16
CA ARG A 77 21.46 -1.44 0.65
C ARG A 77 22.38 -2.19 -0.34
N VAL A 78 22.69 -1.54 -1.45
CA VAL A 78 23.69 -2.07 -2.38
C VAL A 78 25.03 -2.19 -1.67
N GLY A 79 25.77 -3.27 -1.97
CA GLY A 79 27.02 -3.61 -1.30
C GLY A 79 26.87 -4.47 -0.03
N ARG A 80 25.64 -4.74 0.45
CA ARG A 80 25.36 -5.72 1.52
C ARG A 80 24.59 -6.91 0.97
N SER A 81 24.75 -8.09 1.56
CA SER A 81 23.83 -9.20 1.30
C SER A 81 22.52 -8.99 2.04
N ALA A 82 21.45 -9.63 1.59
CA ALA A 82 20.13 -9.52 2.24
C ALA A 82 20.16 -10.05 3.70
N GLU A 83 21.00 -11.03 3.98
CA GLU A 83 21.18 -11.61 5.32
C GLU A 83 21.86 -10.67 6.31
N ASN A 84 22.67 -9.73 5.80
CA ASN A 84 23.48 -8.80 6.60
C ASN A 84 22.97 -7.35 6.49
N ASP A 85 21.78 -7.16 5.99
CA ASP A 85 21.16 -5.83 5.89
C ASP A 85 20.30 -5.52 7.12
N ASP A 86 20.66 -4.44 7.81
CA ASP A 86 20.02 -4.04 9.07
C ASP A 86 18.53 -3.69 8.89
N VAL A 87 18.15 -3.13 7.72
CA VAL A 87 16.76 -2.78 7.42
C VAL A 87 15.93 -4.04 7.26
N LEU A 88 16.41 -5.02 6.48
CA LEU A 88 15.74 -6.30 6.32
C LEU A 88 15.69 -7.08 7.64
N ALA A 89 16.74 -7.02 8.46
CA ALA A 89 16.72 -7.62 9.79
C ALA A 89 15.65 -6.99 10.68
N ALA A 90 15.51 -5.66 10.67
CA ALA A 90 14.52 -4.96 11.48
C ALA A 90 13.08 -5.33 11.09
N VAL A 91 12.76 -5.37 9.78
CA VAL A 91 11.40 -5.76 9.34
C VAL A 91 11.10 -7.23 9.60
N LEU A 92 12.09 -8.12 9.54
CA LEU A 92 11.93 -9.53 9.90
C LEU A 92 11.69 -9.72 11.40
N ASN A 93 12.40 -8.95 12.24
CA ASN A 93 12.28 -8.97 13.70
C ASN A 93 10.91 -8.43 14.19
N ALA A 94 10.22 -7.61 13.39
CA ALA A 94 8.83 -7.22 13.65
C ALA A 94 7.86 -8.42 13.67
N ASN A 95 8.29 -9.55 13.16
CA ASN A 95 7.59 -10.84 13.16
C ASN A 95 6.15 -10.77 12.61
N THR A 96 5.91 -9.91 11.63
CA THR A 96 4.61 -9.79 10.95
C THR A 96 4.42 -10.87 9.89
N PRO A 97 3.17 -11.28 9.58
CA PRO A 97 2.90 -12.21 8.48
C PRO A 97 3.34 -11.69 7.11
N ALA A 98 3.24 -10.36 6.89
CA ALA A 98 3.60 -9.71 5.64
C ALA A 98 4.63 -8.60 5.86
N VAL A 99 5.41 -8.30 4.81
CA VAL A 99 6.36 -7.19 4.76
C VAL A 99 6.21 -6.47 3.43
N CYS A 100 6.09 -5.15 3.48
CA CYS A 100 6.09 -4.28 2.31
C CYS A 100 7.46 -3.60 2.18
N LEU A 101 8.12 -3.78 1.05
CA LEU A 101 9.40 -3.12 0.76
C LEU A 101 9.23 -2.09 -0.35
N VAL A 102 9.61 -0.84 -0.05
CA VAL A 102 9.75 0.19 -1.07
C VAL A 102 11.10 0.07 -1.79
N GLY A 103 11.09 0.24 -3.11
CA GLY A 103 12.29 0.32 -3.92
C GLY A 103 12.15 1.24 -5.11
N LYS A 104 13.25 1.88 -5.50
CA LYS A 104 13.26 2.86 -6.60
C LYS A 104 13.03 2.18 -7.94
N THR A 105 12.09 2.73 -8.74
CA THR A 105 11.81 2.27 -10.10
C THR A 105 12.01 3.36 -11.15
N HIS A 106 12.43 4.55 -10.72
CA HIS A 106 12.81 5.67 -11.59
C HIS A 106 14.33 5.71 -11.73
N ASP A 107 14.84 5.55 -12.96
CA ASP A 107 16.27 5.54 -13.28
C ASP A 107 17.04 6.77 -12.77
N PHE A 108 16.45 7.96 -12.88
CA PHE A 108 17.02 9.18 -12.32
C PHE A 108 17.25 9.07 -10.80
N HIS A 109 16.26 8.54 -10.04
CA HIS A 109 16.41 8.42 -8.60
C HIS A 109 17.40 7.34 -8.19
N VAL A 110 17.55 6.28 -8.98
CA VAL A 110 18.59 5.27 -8.74
C VAL A 110 19.97 5.90 -8.86
N ALA A 111 20.20 6.69 -9.91
CA ALA A 111 21.48 7.35 -10.13
C ALA A 111 21.76 8.45 -9.11
N THR A 112 20.76 9.31 -8.80
CA THR A 112 20.99 10.52 -7.99
C THR A 112 20.79 10.32 -6.49
N ALA A 113 19.83 9.49 -6.07
CA ALA A 113 19.53 9.27 -4.66
C ALA A 113 20.24 8.05 -4.08
N LEU A 114 20.38 6.96 -4.85
CA LEU A 114 21.10 5.76 -4.39
C LEU A 114 22.58 5.76 -4.81
N GLY A 115 22.95 6.43 -5.90
CA GLY A 115 24.31 6.46 -6.42
C GLY A 115 24.82 5.11 -6.92
N VAL A 116 23.93 4.25 -7.43
CA VAL A 116 24.22 2.90 -7.88
C VAL A 116 23.76 2.70 -9.32
N THR A 117 24.19 1.61 -9.94
CA THR A 117 23.75 1.23 -11.29
C THR A 117 22.30 0.70 -11.26
N LEU A 118 21.63 0.78 -12.40
CA LEU A 118 20.28 0.23 -12.57
C LEU A 118 20.21 -1.28 -12.30
N GLU A 119 21.28 -2.00 -12.68
CA GLU A 119 21.40 -3.44 -12.44
C GLU A 119 21.55 -3.76 -10.96
N GLU A 120 22.40 -3.05 -10.22
CA GLU A 120 22.58 -3.23 -8.78
C GLU A 120 21.27 -2.97 -8.01
N ASN A 121 20.51 -1.92 -8.39
CA ASN A 121 19.21 -1.66 -7.78
C ASN A 121 18.20 -2.77 -8.09
N ARG A 122 18.14 -3.24 -9.33
CA ARG A 122 17.27 -4.34 -9.73
C ARG A 122 17.58 -5.63 -8.95
N GLU A 123 18.88 -5.96 -8.81
CA GLU A 123 19.31 -7.11 -8.01
C GLU A 123 19.00 -6.91 -6.51
N ALA A 124 19.12 -5.69 -5.98
CA ALA A 124 18.75 -5.39 -4.61
C ALA A 124 17.25 -5.64 -4.36
N ILE A 125 16.37 -5.25 -5.30
CA ILE A 125 14.93 -5.56 -5.26
C ILE A 125 14.72 -7.08 -5.21
N ALA A 126 15.27 -7.81 -6.19
CA ALA A 126 15.09 -9.25 -6.29
C ALA A 126 15.62 -10.01 -5.05
N ALA A 127 16.84 -9.66 -4.59
CA ALA A 127 17.44 -10.31 -3.44
C ALA A 127 16.66 -10.06 -2.15
N SER A 128 16.15 -8.85 -1.94
CA SER A 128 15.34 -8.50 -0.77
C SER A 128 14.03 -9.30 -0.73
N ILE A 129 13.32 -9.35 -1.85
CA ILE A 129 12.06 -10.10 -1.95
C ILE A 129 12.32 -11.60 -1.74
N ARG A 130 13.30 -12.19 -2.42
CA ARG A 130 13.66 -13.61 -2.23
C ARG A 130 13.98 -13.94 -0.77
N HIS A 131 14.71 -13.04 -0.09
CA HIS A 131 15.06 -13.22 1.31
C HIS A 131 13.82 -13.28 2.22
N LEU A 132 12.88 -12.34 2.06
CA LEU A 132 11.64 -12.35 2.84
C LEU A 132 10.79 -13.58 2.57
N VAL A 133 10.64 -13.97 1.30
CA VAL A 133 9.90 -15.18 0.90
C VAL A 133 10.54 -16.43 1.49
N ALA A 134 11.87 -16.54 1.46
CA ALA A 134 12.60 -17.65 2.06
C ALA A 134 12.44 -17.71 3.60
N LYS A 135 12.15 -16.57 4.25
CA LYS A 135 11.80 -16.50 5.68
C LYS A 135 10.31 -16.71 5.96
N GLY A 136 9.53 -17.13 4.96
CA GLY A 136 8.10 -17.42 5.08
C GLY A 136 7.21 -16.18 5.22
N ARG A 137 7.68 -15.01 4.82
CA ARG A 137 6.88 -13.78 4.84
C ARG A 137 6.18 -13.57 3.50
N GLU A 138 4.91 -13.17 3.55
CA GLU A 138 4.27 -12.60 2.37
C GLU A 138 4.96 -11.28 2.04
N SER A 139 5.52 -11.15 0.84
CA SER A 139 6.29 -9.98 0.44
C SER A 139 5.52 -9.12 -0.54
N LEU A 140 5.46 -7.81 -0.24
CA LEU A 140 4.91 -6.77 -1.11
C LEU A 140 6.05 -5.89 -1.60
N PHE A 141 5.93 -5.37 -2.81
CA PHE A 141 6.89 -4.45 -3.40
C PHE A 141 6.20 -3.18 -3.86
N ASP A 142 6.47 -2.08 -3.17
CA ASP A 142 6.05 -0.74 -3.58
C ASP A 142 7.07 -0.17 -4.57
N ALA A 143 6.66 -0.08 -5.84
CA ALA A 143 7.45 0.44 -6.94
C ALA A 143 7.44 1.98 -6.90
N GLU A 144 8.35 2.57 -6.13
CA GLU A 144 8.38 4.00 -5.84
C GLU A 144 8.67 4.83 -7.10
N HIS A 145 7.91 5.92 -7.29
CA HIS A 145 7.93 6.78 -8.48
C HIS A 145 7.71 6.01 -9.80
N PHE A 146 6.86 4.99 -9.77
CA PHE A 146 6.70 4.11 -10.92
C PHE A 146 6.22 4.85 -12.17
N PHE A 147 5.20 5.70 -12.06
CA PHE A 147 4.64 6.39 -13.22
C PHE A 147 5.65 7.37 -13.85
N ASP A 148 6.43 8.08 -13.04
CA ASP A 148 7.50 8.94 -13.54
C ASP A 148 8.64 8.13 -14.17
N GLY A 149 9.05 7.05 -13.52
CA GLY A 149 10.06 6.13 -14.04
C GLY A 149 9.62 5.45 -15.34
N TYR A 150 8.33 5.10 -15.44
CA TYR A 150 7.75 4.52 -16.65
C TYR A 150 7.79 5.50 -17.84
N ARG A 151 7.52 6.78 -17.60
CA ARG A 151 7.66 7.84 -18.62
C ARG A 151 9.11 8.05 -19.03
N SER A 152 10.04 8.03 -18.07
CA SER A 152 11.46 8.25 -18.30
C SER A 152 12.13 7.06 -18.98
N ASN A 153 11.95 5.86 -18.40
CA ASN A 153 12.61 4.63 -18.86
C ASN A 153 11.68 3.43 -18.65
N ARG A 154 10.75 3.26 -19.55
CA ARG A 154 9.75 2.17 -19.52
C ARG A 154 10.39 0.78 -19.33
N VAL A 155 11.48 0.51 -20.06
CA VAL A 155 12.12 -0.80 -20.04
C VAL A 155 12.67 -1.09 -18.65
N TYR A 156 13.32 -0.12 -18.03
CA TYR A 156 13.86 -0.26 -16.69
C TYR A 156 12.75 -0.40 -15.64
N ALA A 157 11.75 0.48 -15.65
CA ALA A 157 10.64 0.42 -14.70
C ALA A 157 9.93 -0.95 -14.73
N LEU A 158 9.64 -1.47 -15.92
CA LEU A 158 9.06 -2.82 -16.08
C LEU A 158 10.01 -3.93 -15.61
N SER A 159 11.33 -3.77 -15.80
CA SER A 159 12.31 -4.75 -15.35
C SER A 159 12.36 -4.87 -13.83
N CYS A 160 12.14 -3.77 -13.09
CA CYS A 160 12.04 -3.77 -11.63
C CYS A 160 10.80 -4.55 -11.16
N LEU A 161 9.63 -4.33 -11.80
CA LEU A 161 8.42 -5.09 -11.48
C LEU A 161 8.62 -6.58 -11.74
N ARG A 162 9.24 -6.94 -12.88
CA ARG A 162 9.55 -8.32 -13.22
C ARG A 162 10.47 -8.96 -12.19
N ALA A 163 11.52 -8.26 -11.78
CA ALA A 163 12.47 -8.73 -10.78
C ALA A 163 11.78 -9.04 -9.44
N ALA A 164 10.84 -8.20 -9.00
CA ALA A 164 10.06 -8.43 -7.80
C ALA A 164 9.10 -9.63 -7.96
N LEU A 165 8.41 -9.73 -9.11
CA LEU A 165 7.50 -10.84 -9.40
C LEU A 165 8.22 -12.18 -9.40
N ASP A 166 9.32 -12.28 -10.14
CA ASP A 166 10.11 -13.51 -10.29
C ASP A 166 10.79 -13.91 -8.95
N ALA A 167 11.06 -12.94 -8.09
CA ALA A 167 11.54 -13.17 -6.72
C ALA A 167 10.44 -13.65 -5.75
N GLY A 168 9.17 -13.65 -6.15
CA GLY A 168 8.06 -14.19 -5.39
C GLY A 168 7.20 -13.16 -4.65
N ALA A 169 7.28 -11.86 -4.99
CA ALA A 169 6.39 -10.86 -4.40
C ALA A 169 4.92 -11.26 -4.60
N ARG A 170 4.11 -11.18 -3.54
CA ARG A 170 2.66 -11.40 -3.61
C ARG A 170 1.97 -10.23 -4.29
N TRP A 171 2.35 -9.02 -3.93
CA TRP A 171 1.82 -7.79 -4.51
C TRP A 171 2.94 -6.94 -5.09
N ILE A 172 2.68 -6.37 -6.24
CA ILE A 172 3.52 -5.39 -6.93
C ILE A 172 2.68 -4.13 -7.06
N VAL A 173 3.05 -3.09 -6.34
CA VAL A 173 2.26 -1.88 -6.18
C VAL A 173 2.84 -0.76 -7.04
N LEU A 174 2.05 -0.23 -7.94
CA LEU A 174 2.42 0.90 -8.77
C LEU A 174 2.21 2.20 -7.96
N CYS A 175 3.28 2.92 -7.65
CA CYS A 175 3.20 4.13 -6.82
C CYS A 175 3.20 5.39 -7.68
N ASP A 176 2.13 6.19 -7.60
CA ASP A 176 2.09 7.59 -8.04
C ASP A 176 2.60 8.46 -6.88
N THR A 177 3.91 8.39 -6.63
CA THR A 177 4.55 8.99 -5.46
C THR A 177 4.46 10.52 -5.47
N ASN A 178 4.49 11.14 -6.65
CA ASN A 178 4.32 12.59 -6.80
C ASN A 178 2.85 13.04 -6.85
N GLY A 179 1.88 12.11 -6.93
CA GLY A 179 0.46 12.43 -7.00
C GLY A 179 0.07 13.26 -8.23
N GLY A 180 0.92 13.25 -9.26
CA GLY A 180 0.76 14.09 -10.46
C GLY A 180 0.18 13.38 -11.68
N THR A 181 -0.04 12.07 -11.61
CA THR A 181 -0.55 11.29 -12.73
C THR A 181 -2.06 11.43 -12.85
N LEU A 182 -2.59 11.56 -14.06
CA LEU A 182 -4.03 11.68 -14.29
C LEU A 182 -4.69 10.30 -14.47
N PRO A 183 -6.00 10.15 -14.16
CA PRO A 183 -6.68 8.85 -14.16
C PRO A 183 -6.59 8.08 -15.48
N ALA A 184 -6.72 8.77 -16.63
CA ALA A 184 -6.60 8.14 -17.93
C ALA A 184 -5.21 7.53 -18.17
N GLU A 185 -4.16 8.19 -17.68
CA GLU A 185 -2.79 7.68 -17.78
C GLU A 185 -2.56 6.52 -16.82
N VAL A 186 -3.05 6.60 -15.59
CA VAL A 186 -2.98 5.49 -14.63
C VAL A 186 -3.64 4.24 -15.23
N GLY A 187 -4.85 4.36 -15.76
CA GLY A 187 -5.54 3.25 -16.40
C GLY A 187 -4.76 2.67 -17.58
N ARG A 188 -4.27 3.53 -18.48
CA ARG A 188 -3.46 3.11 -19.65
C ARG A 188 -2.18 2.38 -19.22
N VAL A 189 -1.39 2.97 -18.31
CA VAL A 189 -0.12 2.39 -17.86
C VAL A 189 -0.35 1.07 -17.13
N THR A 190 -1.38 0.97 -16.28
CA THR A 190 -1.74 -0.29 -15.59
C THR A 190 -2.08 -1.39 -16.60
N ALA A 191 -2.87 -1.09 -17.62
CA ALA A 191 -3.18 -2.06 -18.69
C ALA A 191 -1.91 -2.49 -19.45
N GLU A 192 -1.00 -1.56 -19.75
CA GLU A 192 0.27 -1.85 -20.43
C GLU A 192 1.21 -2.71 -19.56
N VAL A 193 1.22 -2.51 -18.24
CA VAL A 193 1.96 -3.36 -17.27
C VAL A 193 1.41 -4.78 -17.28
N ILE A 194 0.09 -4.95 -17.32
CA ILE A 194 -0.55 -6.27 -17.42
C ILE A 194 -0.19 -6.92 -18.76
N ALA A 195 -0.27 -6.18 -19.86
CA ALA A 195 0.11 -6.68 -21.19
C ALA A 195 1.60 -7.06 -21.27
N ALA A 196 2.47 -6.42 -20.48
CA ALA A 196 3.87 -6.77 -20.35
C ALA A 196 4.10 -8.04 -19.49
N GLY A 197 3.03 -8.66 -18.98
CA GLY A 197 3.06 -9.95 -18.28
C GLY A 197 3.16 -9.87 -16.76
N ILE A 198 2.82 -8.74 -16.13
CA ILE A 198 2.59 -8.66 -14.69
C ILE A 198 1.10 -8.96 -14.44
N PRO A 199 0.74 -10.06 -13.75
CA PRO A 199 -0.67 -10.43 -13.59
C PRO A 199 -1.46 -9.40 -12.78
N GLY A 200 -2.65 -9.02 -13.23
CA GLY A 200 -3.51 -8.04 -12.56
C GLY A 200 -3.90 -8.45 -11.12
N ASP A 201 -4.07 -9.75 -10.87
CA ASP A 201 -4.34 -10.30 -9.54
C ASP A 201 -3.12 -10.29 -8.61
N ARG A 202 -1.98 -9.78 -9.09
CA ARG A 202 -0.74 -9.50 -8.34
C ARG A 202 -0.41 -8.00 -8.31
N LEU A 203 -1.24 -7.14 -8.95
CA LEU A 203 -1.02 -5.69 -8.99
C LEU A 203 -1.81 -4.95 -7.93
N GLY A 204 -1.12 -4.00 -7.29
CA GLY A 204 -1.68 -2.97 -6.43
C GLY A 204 -1.47 -1.57 -7.01
N ILE A 205 -2.13 -0.59 -6.39
CA ILE A 205 -2.01 0.84 -6.69
C ILE A 205 -1.88 1.63 -5.40
N HIS A 206 -0.94 2.57 -5.36
CA HIS A 206 -0.74 3.54 -4.29
C HIS A 206 -0.63 4.93 -4.89
N CYS A 207 -1.54 5.84 -4.53
CA CYS A 207 -1.57 7.19 -5.09
C CYS A 207 -1.56 8.25 -4.01
N HIS A 208 -0.63 9.24 -4.16
CA HIS A 208 -0.70 10.51 -3.45
C HIS A 208 -1.71 11.44 -4.13
N ASP A 209 -2.19 12.47 -3.39
CA ASP A 209 -3.35 13.29 -3.78
C ASP A 209 -2.99 14.72 -4.18
N ASP A 210 -1.77 14.96 -4.65
CA ASP A 210 -1.25 16.30 -4.96
C ASP A 210 -2.07 17.03 -6.05
N THR A 211 -2.70 16.28 -6.94
CA THR A 211 -3.62 16.82 -7.97
C THR A 211 -5.10 16.59 -7.63
N GLY A 212 -5.44 16.10 -6.43
CA GLY A 212 -6.81 15.78 -6.04
C GLY A 212 -7.39 14.56 -6.76
N ASN A 213 -6.55 13.68 -7.33
CA ASN A 213 -6.98 12.57 -8.18
C ASN A 213 -6.70 11.19 -7.56
N ALA A 214 -6.17 11.08 -6.36
CA ALA A 214 -5.73 9.80 -5.81
C ALA A 214 -6.84 8.74 -5.77
N VAL A 215 -8.07 9.11 -5.40
CA VAL A 215 -9.23 8.23 -5.44
C VAL A 215 -9.58 7.82 -6.88
N ALA A 216 -9.62 8.76 -7.80
CA ALA A 216 -9.93 8.50 -9.21
C ALA A 216 -8.85 7.64 -9.88
N ASN A 217 -7.57 7.88 -9.56
CA ASN A 217 -6.43 7.10 -9.99
C ASN A 217 -6.51 5.64 -9.49
N SER A 218 -6.88 5.45 -8.22
CA SER A 218 -7.08 4.12 -7.64
C SER A 218 -8.17 3.33 -8.36
N LEU A 219 -9.31 3.98 -8.66
CA LEU A 219 -10.41 3.37 -9.41
C LEU A 219 -10.01 3.05 -10.85
N ALA A 220 -9.31 3.97 -11.54
CA ALA A 220 -8.82 3.74 -12.91
C ALA A 220 -7.85 2.54 -12.99
N ALA A 221 -6.97 2.36 -11.99
CA ALA A 221 -6.11 1.19 -11.91
C ALA A 221 -6.91 -0.11 -11.70
N VAL A 222 -7.95 -0.09 -10.87
CA VAL A 222 -8.85 -1.24 -10.65
C VAL A 222 -9.60 -1.61 -11.94
N GLU A 223 -10.11 -0.62 -12.65
CA GLU A 223 -10.79 -0.84 -13.95
C GLU A 223 -9.85 -1.44 -14.99
N ALA A 224 -8.59 -1.02 -14.98
CA ALA A 224 -7.53 -1.56 -15.84
C ALA A 224 -7.05 -2.96 -15.42
N GLY A 225 -7.37 -3.44 -14.22
CA GLY A 225 -7.07 -4.80 -13.80
C GLY A 225 -6.28 -4.97 -12.50
N ALA A 226 -5.88 -3.90 -11.79
CA ALA A 226 -5.29 -4.01 -10.46
C ALA A 226 -6.32 -4.55 -9.45
N ARG A 227 -5.83 -5.27 -8.41
CA ARG A 227 -6.70 -5.93 -7.43
C ARG A 227 -6.38 -5.57 -5.98
N GLN A 228 -5.38 -4.76 -5.72
CA GLN A 228 -5.13 -4.17 -4.40
C GLN A 228 -5.14 -2.65 -4.50
N ILE A 229 -5.74 -1.98 -3.52
CA ILE A 229 -5.74 -0.53 -3.36
C ILE A 229 -5.09 -0.21 -2.03
N GLN A 230 -4.05 0.61 -2.06
CA GLN A 230 -3.47 1.21 -0.86
C GLN A 230 -4.03 2.62 -0.65
N GLY A 231 -4.20 2.99 0.61
CA GLY A 231 -4.67 4.32 0.99
C GLY A 231 -4.68 4.51 2.50
N THR A 232 -5.20 5.64 2.94
CA THR A 232 -5.26 6.00 4.36
C THR A 232 -6.66 6.44 4.76
N LEU A 233 -7.00 6.28 6.03
CA LEU A 233 -8.21 6.90 6.57
C LEU A 233 -8.10 8.42 6.42
N ASN A 234 -9.20 9.03 5.94
CA ASN A 234 -9.30 10.47 5.70
C ASN A 234 -8.27 11.06 4.73
N GLY A 235 -7.55 10.23 3.99
CA GLY A 235 -6.54 10.67 3.04
C GLY A 235 -5.27 11.23 3.69
N LEU A 236 -4.96 10.87 4.93
CA LEU A 236 -3.73 11.29 5.61
C LEU A 236 -2.50 10.87 4.80
N GLY A 237 -1.44 11.69 4.81
CA GLY A 237 -0.18 11.43 4.12
C GLY A 237 0.66 12.66 3.90
N GLU A 238 1.81 12.48 3.29
CA GLU A 238 2.70 13.59 2.91
C GLU A 238 2.00 14.59 1.99
N ARG A 239 2.39 15.85 2.08
CA ARG A 239 1.95 16.96 1.23
C ARG A 239 0.42 17.10 1.22
N CYS A 240 -0.25 16.65 0.14
CA CYS A 240 -1.71 16.73 -0.02
C CYS A 240 -2.44 15.45 0.42
N GLY A 241 -1.70 14.43 0.88
CA GLY A 241 -2.26 13.18 1.40
C GLY A 241 -2.22 12.01 0.42
N ASN A 242 -2.97 10.98 0.73
CA ASN A 242 -3.09 9.72 0.00
C ASN A 242 -4.52 9.48 -0.50
N ALA A 243 -4.70 8.42 -1.27
CA ALA A 243 -6.03 7.94 -1.64
C ALA A 243 -6.89 7.71 -0.40
N ASN A 244 -8.02 8.41 -0.32
CA ASN A 244 -8.87 8.42 0.86
C ASN A 244 -9.76 7.17 0.95
N LEU A 245 -9.46 6.26 1.88
CA LEU A 245 -10.23 5.03 2.11
C LEU A 245 -11.67 5.32 2.55
N THR A 246 -11.93 6.45 3.22
CA THR A 246 -13.31 6.82 3.61
C THR A 246 -14.19 7.19 2.41
N THR A 247 -13.58 7.50 1.27
CA THR A 247 -14.26 7.69 -0.02
C THR A 247 -14.27 6.40 -0.84
N LEU A 248 -13.15 5.67 -0.88
CA LEU A 248 -13.01 4.45 -1.67
C LEU A 248 -13.92 3.33 -1.17
N ILE A 249 -13.95 3.05 0.12
CA ILE A 249 -14.74 1.95 0.68
C ILE A 249 -16.23 2.04 0.30
N PRO A 250 -16.95 3.17 0.53
CA PRO A 250 -18.33 3.28 0.11
C PRO A 250 -18.51 3.24 -1.41
N THR A 251 -17.55 3.76 -2.17
CA THR A 251 -17.58 3.67 -3.64
C THR A 251 -17.51 2.21 -4.09
N LEU A 252 -16.58 1.42 -3.55
CA LEU A 252 -16.42 0.01 -3.89
C LEU A 252 -17.62 -0.85 -3.45
N LEU A 253 -18.29 -0.49 -2.34
CA LEU A 253 -19.44 -1.23 -1.83
C LEU A 253 -20.75 -0.93 -2.57
N LEU A 254 -20.91 0.31 -3.07
CA LEU A 254 -22.20 0.80 -3.54
C LEU A 254 -22.30 0.99 -5.06
N LYS A 255 -21.14 0.98 -5.75
CA LYS A 255 -21.11 1.26 -7.19
C LYS A 255 -20.70 0.02 -7.99
N GLU A 256 -21.49 -0.27 -9.02
CA GLU A 256 -21.06 -1.22 -10.04
C GLU A 256 -20.00 -0.54 -10.94
N PRO A 257 -19.00 -1.29 -11.43
CA PRO A 257 -18.84 -2.75 -11.33
C PRO A 257 -18.05 -3.25 -10.11
N TYR A 258 -17.82 -2.42 -9.09
CA TYR A 258 -16.95 -2.77 -7.95
C TYR A 258 -17.67 -3.63 -6.90
N ALA A 259 -18.96 -3.40 -6.67
CA ALA A 259 -19.73 -4.02 -5.60
C ALA A 259 -19.74 -5.56 -5.64
N SER A 260 -19.68 -6.13 -6.85
CA SER A 260 -19.59 -7.58 -7.05
C SER A 260 -18.20 -8.19 -6.75
N ARG A 261 -17.16 -7.34 -6.65
CA ARG A 261 -15.75 -7.74 -6.45
C ARG A 261 -15.21 -7.40 -5.07
N PHE A 262 -15.94 -6.59 -4.32
CA PHE A 262 -15.51 -6.07 -3.03
C PHE A 262 -16.39 -6.62 -1.91
N GLU A 263 -15.81 -7.43 -1.02
CA GLU A 263 -16.45 -7.92 0.19
C GLU A 263 -15.83 -7.25 1.41
N ASN A 264 -16.61 -6.43 2.12
CA ASN A 264 -16.22 -5.91 3.40
C ASN A 264 -17.21 -6.35 4.48
N LYS A 265 -16.84 -7.40 5.21
CA LYS A 265 -17.68 -8.01 6.26
C LYS A 265 -17.84 -7.11 7.49
N GLY A 266 -16.86 -6.25 7.79
CA GLY A 266 -16.90 -5.31 8.90
C GLY A 266 -18.01 -4.28 8.73
N LEU A 267 -18.08 -3.63 7.58
CA LEU A 267 -19.15 -2.67 7.26
C LEU A 267 -20.52 -3.34 7.12
N ALA A 268 -20.58 -4.51 6.50
CA ALA A 268 -21.83 -5.26 6.39
C ALA A 268 -22.40 -5.66 7.77
N ALA A 269 -21.54 -6.04 8.72
CA ALA A 269 -21.93 -6.33 10.10
C ALA A 269 -22.37 -5.08 10.86
N PHE A 270 -21.68 -3.94 10.64
CA PHE A 270 -21.95 -2.69 11.33
C PHE A 270 -23.27 -2.01 10.87
N TYR A 271 -23.54 -2.00 9.57
CA TYR A 271 -24.73 -1.33 9.03
C TYR A 271 -25.95 -2.25 8.85
N GLY A 272 -25.76 -3.57 8.94
CA GLY A 272 -26.79 -4.54 8.57
C GLY A 272 -27.16 -4.42 7.08
N ALA A 273 -27.39 -5.52 6.41
CA ALA A 273 -27.66 -5.56 4.96
C ALA A 273 -28.83 -4.66 4.48
N ASN A 274 -29.69 -4.22 5.38
CA ASN A 274 -30.86 -3.36 5.09
C ASN A 274 -30.58 -1.84 5.16
N HIS A 275 -29.52 -1.41 5.87
CA HIS A 275 -29.20 0.03 6.01
C HIS A 275 -28.43 0.55 4.79
N LEU A 276 -27.55 -0.26 4.22
CA LEU A 276 -26.82 0.08 2.98
C LEU A 276 -27.77 0.26 1.79
N LYS A 277 -28.88 -0.50 1.75
CA LYS A 277 -29.89 -0.41 0.68
C LYS A 277 -30.82 0.82 0.77
N ARG A 278 -30.86 1.53 1.90
CA ARG A 278 -31.80 2.64 2.16
C ARG A 278 -31.19 4.05 2.16
N GLY A 279 -30.12 4.31 1.42
CA GLY A 279 -29.57 5.66 1.25
C GLY A 279 -28.47 6.04 2.23
N GLY A 280 -27.65 5.08 2.63
CA GLY A 280 -26.67 5.16 3.69
C GLY A 280 -25.44 6.05 3.53
N VAL A 281 -25.28 6.81 2.43
CA VAL A 281 -24.09 7.69 2.26
C VAL A 281 -24.00 8.77 3.35
N LYS A 282 -25.13 9.26 3.86
CA LYS A 282 -25.14 10.22 4.98
C LYS A 282 -24.67 9.61 6.30
N ASN A 283 -24.95 8.32 6.52
CA ASN A 283 -24.58 7.61 7.75
C ASN A 283 -23.11 7.12 7.70
N LEU A 284 -22.59 6.84 6.51
CA LEU A 284 -21.16 6.52 6.32
C LEU A 284 -20.25 7.71 6.68
N LYS A 285 -20.62 8.94 6.29
CA LYS A 285 -19.91 10.15 6.72
C LYS A 285 -19.90 10.31 8.24
N GLY A 286 -20.99 10.00 8.94
CA GLY A 286 -21.08 10.05 10.40
C GLY A 286 -20.22 8.97 11.07
N PHE A 287 -20.09 7.78 10.47
CA PHE A 287 -19.22 6.72 10.97
C PHE A 287 -17.74 7.11 10.87
N PHE A 288 -17.33 7.61 9.71
CA PHE A 288 -15.94 8.03 9.50
C PHE A 288 -15.57 9.33 10.24
N ALA A 289 -16.54 10.21 10.52
CA ALA A 289 -16.33 11.36 11.40
C ALA A 289 -16.07 10.94 12.86
N GLY A 290 -16.60 9.79 13.30
CA GLY A 290 -16.31 9.21 14.62
C GLY A 290 -14.90 8.59 14.72
N PHE A 291 -14.17 8.45 13.61
CA PHE A 291 -12.74 8.10 13.55
C PHE A 291 -11.86 9.33 13.35
N ALA A 292 -12.42 10.53 13.20
CA ALA A 292 -11.65 11.76 13.34
C ALA A 292 -11.04 11.73 14.74
N ILE A 293 -9.73 11.67 14.79
CA ILE A 293 -8.98 11.80 16.04
C ILE A 293 -9.32 13.20 16.53
N ASP A 294 -10.15 13.30 17.58
CA ASP A 294 -10.32 14.55 18.31
C ASP A 294 -8.93 14.89 18.86
N GLY A 295 -8.21 15.73 18.12
CA GLY A 295 -7.03 16.38 18.62
C GLY A 295 -7.48 17.55 19.48
N ASP A 296 -7.50 17.38 20.79
CA ASP A 296 -7.40 18.48 21.74
C ASP A 296 -5.96 18.99 21.80
#